data_4d05e47b2543ef1bfe508931164dcf8a
#
_entry.id   4d05e47b2543ef1bfe508931164dcf8a
#
_cell.length_a   1.000
_cell.length_b   1.000
_cell.length_c   1.000
_cell.angle_alpha   90.00
_cell.angle_beta   90.00
_cell.angle_gamma   90.00
#
_symmetry.space_group_name_H-M   'P 1'
#
loop_
_entity.id
_entity.type
_entity.pdbx_description
1 polymer ?
#
loop_
_entity_poly.entity_id
_entity_poly.type
_entity_poly.pdbx_seq_one_letter_code
_entity_poly.pdbx_strand_id
1 'polypeptide(L)'
;MAATNINRVVLTGNLTRDPELRSTPSGTPVCGLRVACNTRRKDASGNWVDKPNFFDVTVWGAQGENCANYLSKGRPVALDGRLEWREWEAKDGSGKRQSIDIIADSVQFLGSREGGENGGGNGGGNGSRFTPQSDVPADTADFQTAPSGGGEDDIPF
;
A
#
# COMPACT_ATOMS: atom_id res chain seq x y z
N MET A 1 14.52 -1.01 -33.42
CA MET A 1 14.11 -0.40 -32.13
C MET A 1 13.64 -1.49 -31.20
N ALA A 2 14.18 -1.55 -30.01
CA ALA A 2 13.65 -2.46 -28.98
C ALA A 2 12.24 -1.98 -28.58
N ALA A 3 11.28 -2.92 -28.58
CA ALA A 3 9.95 -2.61 -28.08
C ALA A 3 10.00 -2.34 -26.57
N THR A 4 9.34 -1.29 -26.13
CA THR A 4 9.19 -1.01 -24.70
C THR A 4 8.11 -1.90 -24.13
N ASN A 5 8.49 -2.80 -23.23
CA ASN A 5 7.57 -3.68 -22.55
C ASN A 5 6.96 -2.98 -21.32
N ILE A 6 5.74 -3.36 -21.00
CA ILE A 6 5.09 -2.93 -19.76
C ILE A 6 5.67 -3.75 -18.60
N ASN A 7 6.15 -3.05 -17.56
CA ASN A 7 6.63 -3.65 -16.33
C ASN A 7 6.13 -2.81 -15.14
N ARG A 8 5.01 -3.21 -14.57
CA ARG A 8 4.34 -2.52 -13.45
C ARG A 8 3.85 -3.52 -12.44
N VAL A 9 4.05 -3.16 -11.18
CA VAL A 9 3.56 -3.91 -10.01
C VAL A 9 2.83 -2.93 -9.11
N VAL A 10 1.60 -3.27 -8.76
CA VAL A 10 0.83 -2.55 -7.75
C VAL A 10 0.36 -3.58 -6.73
N LEU A 11 0.71 -3.38 -5.48
CA LEU A 11 0.27 -4.28 -4.42
C LEU A 11 0.10 -3.56 -3.08
N THR A 12 -0.70 -4.16 -2.24
CA THR A 12 -0.84 -3.79 -0.83
C THR A 12 -0.44 -4.97 0.03
N GLY A 13 0.05 -4.70 1.22
CA GLY A 13 0.41 -5.74 2.17
C GLY A 13 0.93 -5.16 3.47
N ASN A 14 1.41 -6.04 4.33
CA ASN A 14 1.95 -5.65 5.63
C ASN A 14 3.44 -5.98 5.69
N LEU A 15 4.20 -5.13 6.35
CA LEU A 15 5.61 -5.39 6.60
C LEU A 15 5.79 -6.59 7.53
N THR A 16 6.66 -7.51 7.14
CA THR A 16 6.97 -8.71 7.96
C THR A 16 8.14 -8.49 8.91
N ARG A 17 8.91 -7.42 8.68
CA ARG A 17 10.04 -6.99 9.51
C ARG A 17 10.18 -5.47 9.43
N ASP A 18 10.98 -4.92 10.33
CA ASP A 18 11.30 -3.50 10.28
C ASP A 18 12.08 -3.16 8.99
N PRO A 19 11.87 -1.96 8.43
CA PRO A 19 12.62 -1.50 7.27
C PRO A 19 14.13 -1.45 7.53
N GLU A 20 14.92 -1.86 6.57
CA GLU A 20 16.38 -1.79 6.61
C GLU A 20 16.90 -0.65 5.74
N LEU A 21 17.36 0.41 6.37
CA LEU A 21 17.98 1.52 5.66
C LEU A 21 19.48 1.26 5.47
N ARG A 22 19.93 1.42 4.23
CA ARG A 22 21.35 1.33 3.84
C ARG A 22 21.71 2.55 2.99
N SER A 23 22.98 2.80 2.85
CA SER A 23 23.50 3.79 1.91
C SER A 23 24.35 3.11 0.87
N THR A 24 24.22 3.54 -0.37
CA THR A 24 25.14 3.14 -1.44
C THR A 24 26.50 3.81 -1.24
N PRO A 25 27.58 3.31 -1.90
CA PRO A 25 28.89 3.99 -1.86
C PRO A 25 28.84 5.45 -2.31
N SER A 26 27.87 5.81 -3.17
CA SER A 26 27.64 7.19 -3.60
C SER A 26 26.85 8.04 -2.58
N GLY A 27 26.42 7.46 -1.45
CA GLY A 27 25.69 8.16 -0.41
C GLY A 27 24.16 8.19 -0.62
N THR A 28 23.64 7.52 -1.61
CA THR A 28 22.19 7.45 -1.85
C THR A 28 21.54 6.49 -0.85
N PRO A 29 20.50 6.91 -0.11
CA PRO A 29 19.77 6.03 0.78
C PRO A 29 18.97 4.99 0.01
N VAL A 30 18.95 3.76 0.52
CA VAL A 30 18.19 2.63 -0.02
C VAL A 30 17.55 1.88 1.13
N CYS A 31 16.25 1.72 1.09
CA CYS A 31 15.50 1.00 2.12
C CYS A 31 14.98 -0.34 1.58
N GLY A 32 15.30 -1.41 2.27
CA GLY A 32 14.75 -2.74 2.01
C GLY A 32 13.50 -2.98 2.85
N LEU A 33 12.41 -3.38 2.19
CA LEU A 33 11.17 -3.78 2.83
C LEU A 33 10.88 -5.23 2.49
N ARG A 34 10.25 -5.96 3.41
CA ARG A 34 9.67 -7.26 3.12
C ARG A 34 8.18 -7.23 3.40
N VAL A 35 7.41 -7.40 2.36
CA VAL A 35 5.95 -7.22 2.37
C VAL A 35 5.26 -8.55 2.19
N ALA A 36 4.31 -8.86 3.08
CA ALA A 36 3.40 -9.97 2.92
C ALA A 36 2.11 -9.49 2.27
N CYS A 37 1.82 -10.03 1.10
CA CYS A 37 0.57 -9.82 0.38
C CYS A 37 -0.23 -11.13 0.43
N ASN A 38 -1.33 -11.13 1.16
CA ASN A 38 -2.12 -12.31 1.37
C ASN A 38 -3.11 -12.52 0.23
N THR A 39 -3.15 -13.74 -0.29
CA THR A 39 -4.17 -14.19 -1.23
C THR A 39 -4.95 -15.33 -0.62
N ARG A 40 -6.19 -15.49 -1.05
CA ARG A 40 -7.01 -16.62 -0.64
C ARG A 40 -7.06 -17.66 -1.76
N ARG A 41 -6.92 -18.92 -1.39
CA ARG A 41 -7.06 -20.04 -2.33
C ARG A 41 -7.87 -21.16 -1.68
N LYS A 42 -8.45 -22.02 -2.51
CA LYS A 42 -9.04 -23.26 -2.03
C LYS A 42 -7.96 -24.31 -1.82
N ASP A 43 -8.05 -25.02 -0.69
CA ASP A 43 -7.24 -26.21 -0.44
C ASP A 43 -7.81 -27.45 -1.17
N ALA A 44 -7.14 -28.59 -1.02
CA ALA A 44 -7.59 -29.86 -1.61
C ALA A 44 -8.96 -30.32 -1.11
N SER A 45 -9.40 -29.85 0.06
CA SER A 45 -10.69 -30.17 0.66
C SER A 45 -11.80 -29.17 0.26
N GLY A 46 -11.47 -28.15 -0.54
CA GLY A 46 -12.40 -27.12 -0.98
C GLY A 46 -12.61 -25.97 0.00
N ASN A 47 -11.86 -25.91 1.11
CA ASN A 47 -11.90 -24.81 2.06
C ASN A 47 -11.07 -23.62 1.60
N TRP A 48 -11.51 -22.42 1.91
CA TRP A 48 -10.76 -21.21 1.67
C TRP A 48 -9.68 -21.02 2.73
N VAL A 49 -8.42 -20.99 2.29
CA VAL A 49 -7.25 -20.75 3.15
C VAL A 49 -6.48 -19.52 2.70
N ASP A 50 -5.94 -18.80 3.65
CA ASP A 50 -5.09 -17.66 3.36
C ASP A 50 -3.68 -18.14 3.00
N LYS A 51 -3.14 -17.60 1.91
CA LYS A 51 -1.77 -17.88 1.47
C LYS A 51 -0.98 -16.56 1.50
N PRO A 52 -0.01 -16.43 2.39
CA PRO A 52 0.89 -15.28 2.35
C PRO A 52 1.87 -15.41 1.18
N ASN A 53 2.08 -14.31 0.47
CA ASN A 53 3.13 -14.17 -0.53
C ASN A 53 4.09 -13.08 -0.06
N PHE A 54 5.38 -13.40 -0.01
CA PHE A 54 6.40 -12.51 0.50
C PHE A 54 7.19 -11.91 -0.66
N PHE A 55 7.30 -10.60 -0.67
CA PHE A 55 8.05 -9.87 -1.68
C PHE A 55 9.11 -8.99 -1.03
N ASP A 56 10.30 -9.02 -1.61
CA ASP A 56 11.34 -8.08 -1.26
C ASP A 56 11.19 -6.83 -2.14
N VAL A 57 11.18 -5.67 -1.48
CA VAL A 57 10.95 -4.38 -2.10
C VAL A 57 12.11 -3.45 -1.76
N THR A 58 12.62 -2.78 -2.76
CA THR A 58 13.67 -1.78 -2.62
C THR A 58 13.10 -0.40 -2.89
N VAL A 59 13.33 0.53 -1.98
CA VAL A 59 12.87 1.93 -2.07
C VAL A 59 14.09 2.85 -2.05
N TRP A 60 14.27 3.64 -3.09
CA TRP A 60 15.42 4.50 -3.28
C TRP A 60 15.15 5.94 -2.81
N GLY A 61 16.20 6.61 -2.36
CA GLY A 61 16.21 8.03 -2.09
C GLY A 61 15.44 8.43 -0.83
N ALA A 62 14.95 9.65 -0.80
CA ALA A 62 14.23 10.23 0.33
C ALA A 62 13.00 9.43 0.75
N GLN A 63 12.33 8.79 -0.19
CA GLN A 63 11.20 7.92 0.09
C GLN A 63 11.63 6.68 0.89
N GLY A 64 12.82 6.14 0.61
CA GLY A 64 13.41 5.05 1.40
C GLY A 64 13.72 5.48 2.84
N GLU A 65 14.23 6.69 3.04
CA GLU A 65 14.43 7.25 4.38
C GLU A 65 13.10 7.41 5.13
N ASN A 66 12.08 7.90 4.46
CA ASN A 66 10.75 8.02 5.05
C ASN A 66 10.17 6.66 5.45
N CYS A 67 10.36 5.64 4.63
CA CYS A 67 9.97 4.28 4.99
C CYS A 67 10.67 3.80 6.26
N ALA A 68 11.97 4.03 6.37
CA ALA A 68 12.74 3.63 7.54
C ALA A 68 12.33 4.39 8.82
N ASN A 69 11.98 5.67 8.68
CA ASN A 69 11.63 6.52 9.81
C ASN A 69 10.19 6.30 10.33
N TYR A 70 9.26 5.96 9.46
CA TYR A 70 7.84 5.94 9.80
C TYR A 70 7.19 4.56 9.77
N LEU A 71 7.83 3.57 9.17
CA LEU A 71 7.32 2.21 9.09
C LEU A 71 8.00 1.30 10.11
N SER A 72 7.26 0.29 10.52
CA SER A 72 7.74 -0.80 11.37
C SER A 72 7.07 -2.10 10.99
N LYS A 73 7.56 -3.20 11.53
CA LYS A 73 6.93 -4.52 11.36
C LYS A 73 5.42 -4.46 11.62
N GLY A 74 4.65 -5.07 10.74
CA GLY A 74 3.19 -5.16 10.83
C GLY A 74 2.44 -4.00 10.19
N ARG A 75 3.12 -2.91 9.81
CA ARG A 75 2.45 -1.75 9.20
C ARG A 75 1.97 -2.07 7.80
N PRO A 76 0.74 -1.66 7.45
CA PRO A 76 0.22 -1.81 6.11
C PRO A 76 0.78 -0.74 5.18
N VAL A 77 1.10 -1.15 3.96
CA VAL A 77 1.59 -0.27 2.91
C VAL A 77 0.93 -0.59 1.57
N ALA A 78 0.82 0.41 0.73
CA ALA A 78 0.54 0.25 -0.70
C ALA A 78 1.77 0.68 -1.49
N LEU A 79 2.12 -0.06 -2.50
CA LEU A 79 3.26 0.27 -3.34
C LEU A 79 2.94 0.10 -4.82
N ASP A 80 3.60 0.92 -5.60
CA ASP A 80 3.59 0.91 -7.05
C ASP A 80 5.04 0.95 -7.52
N GLY A 81 5.39 0.07 -8.42
CA GLY A 81 6.76 -0.04 -8.91
C GLY A 81 6.90 -0.97 -10.09
N ARG A 82 8.06 -1.55 -10.23
CA ARG A 82 8.42 -2.47 -11.29
C ARG A 82 9.18 -3.67 -10.75
N LEU A 83 9.20 -4.75 -11.50
CA LEU A 83 10.05 -5.90 -11.23
C LEU A 83 11.45 -5.63 -11.76
N GLU A 84 12.44 -6.07 -11.00
CA GLU A 84 13.83 -6.08 -11.43
C GLU A 84 14.40 -7.49 -11.21
N TRP A 85 14.93 -8.07 -12.28
CA TRP A 85 15.61 -9.35 -12.25
C TRP A 85 17.10 -9.12 -12.06
N ARG A 86 17.70 -9.89 -11.15
CA ARG A 86 19.14 -9.87 -10.88
C ARG A 86 19.71 -11.27 -10.92
N GLU A 87 20.90 -11.39 -11.48
CA GLU A 87 21.69 -12.61 -11.48
C GLU A 87 23.08 -12.31 -10.91
N TRP A 88 23.57 -13.17 -10.09
CA TRP A 88 24.93 -13.08 -9.55
C TRP A 88 25.51 -14.47 -9.33
N GLU A 89 26.83 -14.57 -9.34
CA GLU A 89 27.52 -15.78 -8.93
C GLU A 89 27.58 -15.85 -7.40
N ALA A 90 27.24 -17.02 -6.85
CA ALA A 90 27.33 -17.27 -5.44
C ALA A 90 28.83 -17.31 -5.03
N LYS A 91 29.15 -16.62 -3.93
CA LYS A 91 30.52 -16.54 -3.43
C LYS A 91 31.10 -17.88 -2.96
N ASP A 92 30.23 -18.85 -2.72
CA ASP A 92 30.58 -20.22 -2.31
C ASP A 92 30.85 -21.17 -3.48
N GLY A 93 30.81 -20.68 -4.72
CA GLY A 93 31.05 -21.47 -5.93
C GLY A 93 29.90 -22.39 -6.31
N SER A 94 28.71 -22.27 -5.70
CA SER A 94 27.55 -23.12 -5.97
C SER A 94 26.83 -22.79 -7.28
N GLY A 95 27.33 -21.84 -8.07
CA GLY A 95 26.80 -21.44 -9.36
C GLY A 95 26.07 -20.11 -9.34
N LYS A 96 25.31 -19.86 -10.41
CA LYS A 96 24.54 -18.62 -10.58
C LYS A 96 23.26 -18.65 -9.74
N ARG A 97 22.99 -17.53 -9.08
CA ARG A 97 21.73 -17.29 -8.36
C ARG A 97 20.96 -16.16 -9.01
N GLN A 98 19.66 -16.25 -8.89
CA GLN A 98 18.74 -15.25 -9.45
C GLN A 98 17.77 -14.79 -8.40
N SER A 99 17.39 -13.53 -8.45
CA SER A 99 16.25 -13.00 -7.68
C SER A 99 15.43 -12.03 -8.51
N ILE A 100 14.17 -11.94 -8.15
CA ILE A 100 13.26 -10.93 -8.68
C ILE A 100 12.83 -10.08 -7.51
N ASP A 101 13.18 -8.81 -7.56
CA ASP A 101 12.83 -7.84 -6.54
C ASP A 101 11.88 -6.80 -7.11
N ILE A 102 11.13 -6.16 -6.25
CA ILE A 102 10.28 -5.03 -6.63
C ILE A 102 11.03 -3.74 -6.32
N ILE A 103 11.19 -2.89 -7.32
CA ILE A 103 11.68 -1.53 -7.13
C ILE A 103 10.48 -0.62 -7.02
N ALA A 104 10.24 -0.06 -5.84
CA ALA A 104 9.12 0.82 -5.62
C ALA A 104 9.39 2.22 -6.19
N ASP A 105 8.49 2.69 -7.02
CA ASP A 105 8.46 4.07 -7.48
C ASP A 105 7.67 4.95 -6.50
N SER A 106 6.66 4.39 -5.85
CA SER A 106 5.83 5.05 -4.85
C SER A 106 5.44 4.09 -3.74
N VAL A 107 5.54 4.56 -2.50
CA VAL A 107 5.08 3.84 -1.31
C VAL A 107 4.12 4.72 -0.54
N GLN A 108 2.92 4.22 -0.28
CA GLN A 108 1.92 4.90 0.53
C GLN A 108 1.75 4.17 1.86
N PHE A 109 1.75 4.93 2.93
CA PHE A 109 1.56 4.42 4.27
C PHE A 109 0.06 4.34 4.55
N LEU A 110 -0.42 3.11 4.71
CA LEU A 110 -1.80 2.84 5.05
C LEU A 110 -1.97 2.66 6.56
N GLY A 111 -3.21 2.77 7.04
CA GLY A 111 -3.52 2.64 8.45
C GLY A 111 -3.44 3.97 9.21
N SER A 112 -4.20 4.03 10.27
CA SER A 112 -4.19 5.17 11.19
C SER A 112 -2.80 5.32 11.82
N ARG A 113 -2.32 6.53 11.92
CA ARG A 113 -1.33 6.87 12.93
C ARG A 113 -1.98 6.52 14.26
N GLU A 114 -1.67 5.37 14.82
CA GLU A 114 -1.91 5.18 16.24
C GLU A 114 -1.06 6.21 16.93
N GLY A 115 -1.73 7.30 17.27
CA GLY A 115 -1.18 8.36 18.07
C GLY A 115 -0.67 7.74 19.34
N GLY A 116 0.55 8.12 19.71
CA GLY A 116 1.13 7.73 20.95
C GLY A 116 0.09 7.78 22.05
N GLU A 117 -0.14 6.63 22.61
CA GLU A 117 -0.86 6.47 23.83
C GLU A 117 -0.14 7.23 24.92
N ASN A 118 -0.69 8.44 25.24
CA ASN A 118 -1.19 8.62 26.51
C ASN A 118 -0.30 8.63 27.75
N GLY A 119 -0.13 9.72 28.26
CA GLY A 119 0.00 9.89 29.70
C GLY A 119 -1.31 10.44 30.26
N GLY A 120 -1.92 9.73 31.16
CA GLY A 120 -3.05 10.22 31.92
C GLY A 120 -2.76 11.57 32.59
N GLY A 121 -3.65 12.51 32.47
CA GLY A 121 -3.64 13.81 33.12
C GLY A 121 -5.06 14.32 33.18
N ASN A 122 -5.67 14.13 34.33
CA ASN A 122 -6.91 14.72 34.75
C ASN A 122 -6.80 16.26 34.72
N GLY A 123 -7.70 16.90 34.01
CA GLY A 123 -7.78 18.38 34.05
C GLY A 123 -8.94 18.85 33.20
N GLY A 124 -10.02 19.25 33.84
CA GLY A 124 -11.21 19.82 33.25
C GLY A 124 -10.89 21.08 32.41
N GLY A 125 -11.49 21.15 31.24
CA GLY A 125 -11.41 22.30 30.36
C GLY A 125 -12.42 22.17 29.25
N ASN A 126 -13.45 22.96 29.35
CA ASN A 126 -14.50 23.26 28.40
C ASN A 126 -14.02 23.24 26.95
N GLY A 127 -14.12 22.11 26.27
CA GLY A 127 -13.78 21.96 24.87
C GLY A 127 -15.01 22.15 24.00
N SER A 128 -15.07 23.29 23.34
CA SER A 128 -16.03 23.58 22.29
C SER A 128 -16.04 22.42 21.29
N ARG A 129 -17.12 21.66 21.24
CA ARG A 129 -17.39 20.72 20.16
C ARG A 129 -17.50 21.56 18.90
N PHE A 130 -16.50 21.46 18.05
CA PHE A 130 -16.61 21.90 16.68
C PHE A 130 -17.60 20.96 15.98
N THR A 131 -18.84 21.35 15.95
CA THR A 131 -19.81 20.79 15.03
C THR A 131 -19.60 21.52 13.70
N PRO A 132 -19.22 20.82 12.62
CA PRO A 132 -19.26 21.48 11.32
C PRO A 132 -20.73 21.80 11.03
N GLN A 133 -21.05 23.06 11.08
CA GLN A 133 -22.34 23.59 10.66
C GLN A 133 -22.31 23.47 9.13
N SER A 134 -23.02 22.51 8.61
CA SER A 134 -23.28 22.43 7.20
C SER A 134 -24.31 23.52 6.87
N ASP A 135 -23.82 24.61 6.31
CA ASP A 135 -24.65 25.63 5.68
C ASP A 135 -25.20 25.16 4.32
N VAL A 136 -25.75 23.97 4.30
CA VAL A 136 -26.56 23.52 3.18
C VAL A 136 -28.00 23.73 3.62
N PRO A 137 -28.72 24.70 3.03
CA PRO A 137 -30.17 24.82 3.28
C PRO A 137 -30.80 23.50 2.85
N ALA A 138 -31.42 22.83 3.78
CA ALA A 138 -32.26 21.67 3.48
C ALA A 138 -33.57 22.15 2.86
N ASP A 139 -33.47 22.64 1.64
CA ASP A 139 -34.64 22.91 0.85
C ASP A 139 -34.94 21.66 0.02
N THR A 140 -35.71 20.77 0.61
CA THR A 140 -36.18 19.53 -0.03
C THR A 140 -37.40 19.74 -0.89
N ALA A 141 -37.74 20.98 -1.22
CA ALA A 141 -38.93 21.28 -1.98
C ALA A 141 -38.79 21.10 -3.50
N ASP A 142 -37.56 20.96 -4.01
CA ASP A 142 -37.31 20.87 -5.44
C ASP A 142 -37.22 19.42 -6.00
N PHE A 143 -37.40 18.43 -5.17
CA PHE A 143 -37.55 17.05 -5.65
C PHE A 143 -39.02 16.72 -5.87
N GLN A 144 -39.66 17.45 -6.75
CA GLN A 144 -40.94 16.97 -7.32
C GLN A 144 -40.63 15.84 -8.30
N THR A 145 -41.11 14.67 -7.93
CA THR A 145 -41.17 13.49 -8.79
C THR A 145 -41.77 13.84 -10.13
N ALA A 146 -40.98 13.72 -11.18
CA ALA A 146 -41.50 13.73 -12.54
C ALA A 146 -42.39 12.51 -12.72
N PRO A 147 -43.53 12.67 -13.42
CA PRO A 147 -44.44 11.56 -13.65
C PRO A 147 -43.81 10.50 -14.56
N SER A 148 -43.98 9.26 -14.17
CA SER A 148 -43.63 8.08 -14.92
C SER A 148 -44.33 8.08 -16.26
N GLY A 149 -43.61 8.42 -17.32
CA GLY A 149 -44.00 8.16 -18.69
C GLY A 149 -43.13 7.01 -19.19
N GLY A 150 -43.80 5.92 -19.54
CA GLY A 150 -43.15 4.75 -20.10
C GLY A 150 -42.46 5.08 -21.42
N GLY A 151 -41.30 4.55 -21.57
CA GLY A 151 -40.53 4.50 -22.79
C GLY A 151 -39.54 3.34 -22.62
N GLU A 152 -39.87 2.26 -23.31
CA GLU A 152 -38.97 1.17 -23.55
C GLU A 152 -37.78 1.71 -24.36
N ASP A 153 -36.64 1.85 -23.74
CA ASP A 153 -35.40 2.02 -24.48
C ASP A 153 -34.61 0.73 -24.38
N ASP A 154 -34.77 -0.08 -25.40
CA ASP A 154 -33.88 -1.16 -25.77
C ASP A 154 -32.46 -0.62 -25.92
N ILE A 155 -31.58 -1.05 -25.07
CA ILE A 155 -30.12 -0.86 -25.25
C ILE A 155 -29.61 -2.03 -26.07
N PRO A 156 -29.22 -1.84 -27.33
CA PRO A 156 -28.59 -2.89 -28.11
C PRO A 156 -27.14 -3.09 -27.63
N PHE A 157 -26.80 -4.32 -27.31
CA PHE A 157 -25.43 -4.76 -27.11
C PHE A 157 -24.71 -4.95 -28.44
#